data_840cca0101302d98fe90c461526d2a87
#
_entry.id   840cca0101302d98fe90c461526d2a87
#
_cell.length_a   1.000
_cell.length_b   1.000
_cell.length_c   1.000
_cell.angle_alpha   90.00
_cell.angle_beta   90.00
_cell.angle_gamma   90.00
#
_symmetry.space_group_name_H-M   'P 1'
#
loop_
_entity.id
_entity.type
_entity.pdbx_description
1 polymer ?
#
loop_
_entity_poly.entity_id
_entity_poly.type
_entity_poly.pdbx_seq_one_letter_code
_entity_poly.pdbx_strand_id
1 'polypeptide(L)'
;MRNGNINTADALRAYFNEEPSLCESYGNGHINDTFLVVCGGKRYILQRMNTTIFTQPDRLMQNIVGVTEHIRRKAREAGEDSSRVSLTVVPTLAGKDHFVSESGEHFRLYDFVEGTVTQEKVENINDFYLCAKAFGAFQRTLADYPAAELFESIANFHNTPKRYANLLAAAEKDACGRLRSVLPEVEFARQREEFCATLERAREAGELPLRVTHNDTKLNNILFDAITGEPVCVIDLDTVMPGYSVTDFGDSIRFGANRAAEDETDLSKVTLDLKLFEAYAKGFLEGCGGALTDKEIELLPEGAIMMTLECGMRFLTDYLEGDVYFKIHREGHNLDRARNQFALVADMERKLGQMKEIIKKLSENY
;
A
#
# COMPACT_ATOMS: atom_id res chain seq x y z
N MET A 1 -2.60 14.68 18.71
CA MET A 1 -3.78 14.46 19.58
C MET A 1 -5.02 14.82 18.76
N ARG A 2 -5.70 13.80 18.19
CA ARG A 2 -6.99 13.96 17.50
C ARG A 2 -8.09 13.34 18.40
N ASN A 3 -8.33 13.93 19.59
CA ASN A 3 -9.42 13.55 20.48
C ASN A 3 -10.50 14.66 20.48
N GLY A 4 -10.94 15.10 19.30
CA GLY A 4 -12.22 15.74 19.13
C GLY A 4 -13.27 14.63 18.98
N ASN A 5 -14.36 14.70 19.70
CA ASN A 5 -15.49 13.80 19.53
C ASN A 5 -15.97 13.91 18.07
N ILE A 6 -15.65 12.89 17.24
CA ILE A 6 -16.04 12.87 15.82
C ILE A 6 -17.56 12.73 15.80
N ASN A 7 -18.24 13.71 15.23
CA ASN A 7 -19.69 13.67 15.11
C ASN A 7 -20.11 12.78 13.93
N THR A 8 -20.38 11.52 14.19
CA THR A 8 -20.87 10.56 13.18
C THR A 8 -22.38 10.62 12.96
N ALA A 9 -23.13 11.37 13.78
CA ALA A 9 -24.60 11.34 13.77
C ALA A 9 -25.21 11.78 12.43
N ASP A 10 -24.67 12.83 11.81
CA ASP A 10 -25.14 13.31 10.51
C ASP A 10 -24.80 12.33 9.39
N ALA A 11 -23.62 11.73 9.44
CA ALA A 11 -23.24 10.70 8.50
C ALA A 11 -24.18 9.49 8.61
N LEU A 12 -24.46 9.01 9.83
CA LEU A 12 -25.37 7.88 10.03
C LEU A 12 -26.78 8.16 9.49
N ARG A 13 -27.32 9.37 9.72
CA ARG A 13 -28.61 9.80 9.15
C ARG A 13 -28.60 9.87 7.61
N ALA A 14 -27.47 10.13 7.00
CA ALA A 14 -27.35 10.14 5.54
C ALA A 14 -27.40 8.74 4.93
N TYR A 15 -27.06 7.70 5.68
CA TYR A 15 -27.06 6.32 5.21
C TYR A 15 -28.24 5.47 5.68
N PHE A 16 -28.83 5.78 6.83
CA PHE A 16 -29.85 4.94 7.45
C PHE A 16 -31.14 5.71 7.75
N ASN A 17 -32.29 5.05 7.54
CA ASN A 17 -33.59 5.56 7.92
C ASN A 17 -33.95 5.28 9.40
N GLU A 18 -33.16 4.43 10.07
CA GLU A 18 -33.32 4.07 11.47
C GLU A 18 -32.01 4.33 12.24
N GLU A 19 -32.13 4.45 13.55
CA GLU A 19 -30.95 4.69 14.40
C GLU A 19 -30.13 3.41 14.55
N PRO A 20 -28.81 3.44 14.21
CA PRO A 20 -27.94 2.29 14.42
C PRO A 20 -27.88 1.88 15.89
N SER A 21 -27.90 0.58 16.15
CA SER A 21 -27.78 0.01 17.50
C SER A 21 -26.36 0.08 18.06
N LEU A 22 -25.35 0.27 17.20
CA LEU A 22 -23.93 0.41 17.57
C LEU A 22 -23.23 1.34 16.58
N CYS A 23 -22.35 2.21 17.11
CA CYS A 23 -21.33 2.93 16.36
C CYS A 23 -20.12 3.13 17.27
N GLU A 24 -19.04 2.39 17.05
CA GLU A 24 -17.83 2.44 17.87
C GLU A 24 -16.56 2.43 17.02
N SER A 25 -15.47 2.97 17.56
CA SER A 25 -14.17 2.95 16.87
C SER A 25 -13.74 1.51 16.57
N TYR A 26 -13.22 1.27 15.37
CA TYR A 26 -12.87 -0.05 14.88
C TYR A 26 -11.52 -0.08 14.20
N GLY A 27 -10.71 -1.10 14.52
CA GLY A 27 -9.40 -1.31 13.91
C GLY A 27 -8.32 -0.32 14.37
N ASN A 28 -7.11 -0.48 13.79
CA ASN A 28 -5.91 0.28 14.15
C ASN A 28 -5.45 1.20 13.00
N GLY A 29 -6.35 1.58 12.07
CA GLY A 29 -6.03 2.45 10.94
C GLY A 29 -5.44 3.79 11.39
N HIS A 30 -4.41 4.27 10.69
CA HIS A 30 -3.67 5.48 11.09
C HIS A 30 -4.04 6.73 10.29
N ILE A 31 -4.70 6.55 9.14
CA ILE A 31 -5.02 7.65 8.21
C ILE A 31 -6.46 8.10 8.39
N ASN A 32 -7.42 7.19 8.18
CA ASN A 32 -8.85 7.46 8.33
C ASN A 32 -9.33 7.08 9.73
N ASP A 33 -10.38 7.73 10.20
CA ASP A 33 -11.08 7.28 11.40
C ASP A 33 -12.15 6.26 11.01
N THR A 34 -12.04 5.05 11.54
CA THR A 34 -12.89 3.92 11.17
C THR A 34 -13.81 3.51 12.32
N PHE A 35 -15.07 3.23 12.01
CA PHE A 35 -16.10 2.84 12.96
C PHE A 35 -16.82 1.59 12.48
N LEU A 36 -17.08 0.66 13.41
CA LEU A 36 -18.05 -0.41 13.23
C LEU A 36 -19.44 0.12 13.52
N VAL A 37 -20.34 -0.07 12.56
CA VAL A 37 -21.75 0.33 12.69
C VAL A 37 -22.63 -0.92 12.60
N VAL A 38 -23.63 -1.04 13.47
CA VAL A 38 -24.67 -2.07 13.39
C VAL A 38 -26.02 -1.40 13.22
N CYS A 39 -26.68 -1.68 12.10
CA CYS A 39 -27.99 -1.13 11.77
C CYS A 39 -28.87 -2.19 11.10
N GLY A 40 -30.11 -2.35 11.52
CA GLY A 40 -31.01 -3.38 10.99
C GLY A 40 -30.48 -4.81 11.11
N GLY A 41 -29.66 -5.11 12.12
CA GLY A 41 -29.02 -6.40 12.32
C GLY A 41 -27.85 -6.71 11.38
N LYS A 42 -27.43 -5.76 10.53
CA LYS A 42 -26.26 -5.86 9.65
C LYS A 42 -25.12 -5.02 10.17
N ARG A 43 -23.89 -5.44 9.84
CA ARG A 43 -22.66 -4.71 10.16
C ARG A 43 -22.17 -3.92 8.96
N TYR A 44 -21.56 -2.77 9.24
CA TYR A 44 -21.00 -1.86 8.26
C TYR A 44 -19.69 -1.26 8.79
N ILE A 45 -18.86 -0.77 7.89
CA ILE A 45 -17.68 0.04 8.21
C ILE A 45 -17.90 1.46 7.72
N LEU A 46 -18.04 2.40 8.66
CA LEU A 46 -18.07 3.82 8.39
C LEU A 46 -16.66 4.39 8.52
N GLN A 47 -16.21 5.14 7.52
CA GLN A 47 -14.92 5.81 7.57
C GLN A 47 -15.06 7.31 7.35
N ARG A 48 -14.45 8.11 8.24
CA ARG A 48 -14.18 9.51 7.98
C ARG A 48 -12.86 9.62 7.22
N MET A 49 -12.92 10.11 5.99
CA MET A 49 -11.76 10.27 5.12
C MET A 49 -10.86 11.41 5.58
N ASN A 50 -9.54 11.19 5.55
CA ASN A 50 -8.57 12.21 5.89
C ASN A 50 -8.30 13.13 4.69
N THR A 51 -9.05 14.22 4.59
CA THR A 51 -8.96 15.17 3.48
C THR A 51 -7.69 16.05 3.50
N THR A 52 -6.86 15.96 4.55
CA THR A 52 -5.54 16.61 4.55
C THR A 52 -4.52 15.82 3.75
N ILE A 53 -4.73 14.51 3.62
CA ILE A 53 -3.91 13.62 2.77
C ILE A 53 -4.57 13.45 1.42
N PHE A 54 -5.86 13.08 1.41
CA PHE A 54 -6.65 12.87 0.21
C PHE A 54 -7.45 14.14 -0.10
N THR A 55 -6.80 15.09 -0.76
CA THR A 55 -7.33 16.45 -0.97
C THR A 55 -8.50 16.52 -1.96
N GLN A 56 -8.76 15.46 -2.71
CA GLN A 56 -9.87 15.35 -3.67
C GLN A 56 -10.70 14.09 -3.41
N PRO A 57 -11.49 14.07 -2.32
CA PRO A 57 -12.24 12.88 -1.90
C PRO A 57 -13.26 12.38 -2.93
N ASP A 58 -13.88 13.25 -3.72
CA ASP A 58 -14.77 12.86 -4.81
C ASP A 58 -14.05 11.99 -5.85
N ARG A 59 -12.84 12.37 -6.25
CA ARG A 59 -12.05 11.62 -7.22
C ARG A 59 -11.47 10.33 -6.63
N LEU A 60 -11.12 10.36 -5.35
CA LEU A 60 -10.74 9.16 -4.61
C LEU A 60 -11.87 8.13 -4.63
N MET A 61 -13.09 8.57 -4.33
CA MET A 61 -14.26 7.68 -4.36
C MET A 61 -14.58 7.17 -5.75
N GLN A 62 -14.36 7.96 -6.81
CA GLN A 62 -14.48 7.47 -8.20
C GLN A 62 -13.52 6.30 -8.47
N ASN A 63 -12.26 6.39 -8.03
CA ASN A 63 -11.33 5.26 -8.14
C ASN A 63 -11.85 4.02 -7.40
N ILE A 64 -12.23 4.18 -6.14
CA ILE A 64 -12.69 3.08 -5.29
C ILE A 64 -13.94 2.41 -5.87
N VAL A 65 -14.95 3.20 -6.24
CA VAL A 65 -16.18 2.68 -6.83
C VAL A 65 -15.89 1.96 -8.15
N GLY A 66 -15.08 2.58 -9.03
CA GLY A 66 -14.73 1.99 -10.33
C GLY A 66 -14.00 0.65 -10.18
N VAL A 67 -12.99 0.58 -9.30
CA VAL A 67 -12.20 -0.63 -9.08
C VAL A 67 -13.03 -1.72 -8.39
N THR A 68 -13.78 -1.39 -7.34
CA THR A 68 -14.60 -2.38 -6.63
C THR A 68 -15.72 -2.94 -7.48
N GLU A 69 -16.41 -2.11 -8.28
CA GLU A 69 -17.44 -2.59 -9.20
C GLU A 69 -16.87 -3.46 -10.32
N HIS A 70 -15.67 -3.15 -10.82
CA HIS A 70 -15.01 -3.99 -11.82
C HIS A 70 -14.69 -5.37 -11.25
N ILE A 71 -14.09 -5.45 -10.05
CA ILE A 71 -13.80 -6.72 -9.36
C ILE A 71 -15.10 -7.51 -9.14
N ARG A 72 -16.12 -6.86 -8.60
CA ARG A 72 -17.42 -7.49 -8.31
C ARG A 72 -18.13 -7.98 -9.57
N ARG A 73 -18.04 -7.25 -10.69
CA ARG A 73 -18.57 -7.69 -11.98
C ARG A 73 -17.88 -8.97 -12.43
N LYS A 74 -16.53 -9.01 -12.40
CA LYS A 74 -15.78 -10.22 -12.78
C LYS A 74 -16.08 -11.43 -11.89
N ALA A 75 -16.22 -11.20 -10.59
CA ALA A 75 -16.61 -12.27 -9.65
C ALA A 75 -17.99 -12.85 -9.99
N ARG A 76 -18.98 -11.97 -10.26
CA ARG A 76 -20.32 -12.44 -10.71
C ARG A 76 -20.25 -13.22 -12.02
N GLU A 77 -19.45 -12.77 -12.98
CA GLU A 77 -19.24 -13.48 -14.27
C GLU A 77 -18.59 -14.85 -14.05
N ALA A 78 -17.73 -14.99 -13.05
CA ALA A 78 -17.10 -16.26 -12.63
C ALA A 78 -17.99 -17.14 -11.74
N GLY A 79 -19.17 -16.67 -11.30
CA GLY A 79 -20.06 -17.38 -10.38
C GLY A 79 -19.58 -17.36 -8.91
N GLU A 80 -18.71 -16.41 -8.56
CA GLU A 80 -18.19 -16.21 -7.21
C GLU A 80 -19.08 -15.24 -6.40
N ASP A 81 -19.01 -15.32 -5.08
CA ASP A 81 -19.69 -14.38 -4.19
C ASP A 81 -19.03 -12.99 -4.23
N SER A 82 -19.59 -12.11 -5.05
CA SER A 82 -19.07 -10.76 -5.27
C SER A 82 -19.09 -9.88 -4.01
N SER A 83 -19.84 -10.25 -2.96
CA SER A 83 -19.89 -9.50 -1.71
C SER A 83 -18.69 -9.76 -0.80
N ARG A 84 -17.98 -10.86 -1.04
CA ARG A 84 -16.80 -11.25 -0.25
C ARG A 84 -15.48 -10.91 -0.90
N VAL A 85 -15.40 -10.89 -2.23
CA VAL A 85 -14.11 -10.73 -2.96
C VAL A 85 -13.68 -9.27 -3.14
N SER A 86 -14.57 -8.33 -2.83
CA SER A 86 -14.28 -6.88 -2.90
C SER A 86 -15.14 -6.10 -1.93
N LEU A 87 -14.66 -4.94 -1.50
CA LEU A 87 -15.46 -4.00 -0.73
C LEU A 87 -16.71 -3.60 -1.50
N THR A 88 -17.82 -3.43 -0.79
CA THR A 88 -19.07 -2.88 -1.32
C THR A 88 -19.28 -1.50 -0.75
N VAL A 89 -19.21 -0.48 -1.60
CA VAL A 89 -19.57 0.88 -1.21
C VAL A 89 -21.09 0.97 -1.06
N VAL A 90 -21.54 1.38 0.11
CA VAL A 90 -22.96 1.61 0.38
C VAL A 90 -23.30 3.05 0.04
N PRO A 91 -24.21 3.32 -0.90
CA PRO A 91 -24.59 4.69 -1.22
C PRO A 91 -25.40 5.32 -0.09
N THR A 92 -25.33 6.64 0.01
CA THR A 92 -26.24 7.39 0.89
C THR A 92 -27.70 7.22 0.43
N LEU A 93 -28.66 7.57 1.28
CA LEU A 93 -30.10 7.61 0.94
C LEU A 93 -30.39 8.52 -0.27
N ALA A 94 -29.53 9.50 -0.53
CA ALA A 94 -29.58 10.37 -1.71
C ALA A 94 -28.87 9.80 -2.95
N GLY A 95 -28.35 8.55 -2.89
CA GLY A 95 -27.68 7.88 -4.00
C GLY A 95 -26.25 8.36 -4.27
N LYS A 96 -25.59 9.04 -3.31
CA LYS A 96 -24.20 9.46 -3.39
C LYS A 96 -23.28 8.36 -2.87
N ASP A 97 -22.07 8.26 -3.40
CA ASP A 97 -21.05 7.29 -2.97
C ASP A 97 -20.38 7.62 -1.63
N HIS A 98 -20.53 8.86 -1.17
CA HIS A 98 -20.10 9.30 0.16
C HIS A 98 -20.94 10.50 0.63
N PHE A 99 -20.87 10.79 1.93
CA PHE A 99 -21.55 11.90 2.58
C PHE A 99 -20.56 13.02 2.92
N VAL A 100 -20.98 14.27 2.74
CA VAL A 100 -20.22 15.46 3.17
C VAL A 100 -21.05 16.18 4.24
N SER A 101 -20.46 16.34 5.44
CA SER A 101 -21.12 17.06 6.53
C SER A 101 -21.12 18.57 6.29
N GLU A 102 -21.92 19.32 7.05
CA GLU A 102 -21.92 20.79 7.02
C GLU A 102 -20.56 21.40 7.42
N SER A 103 -19.77 20.67 8.22
CA SER A 103 -18.39 21.04 8.60
C SER A 103 -17.35 20.70 7.53
N GLY A 104 -17.75 20.09 6.40
CA GLY A 104 -16.86 19.69 5.31
C GLY A 104 -16.11 18.38 5.58
N GLU A 105 -16.54 17.56 6.53
CA GLU A 105 -15.98 16.23 6.75
C GLU A 105 -16.62 15.23 5.78
N HIS A 106 -15.82 14.35 5.20
CA HIS A 106 -16.25 13.35 4.24
C HIS A 106 -16.32 11.96 4.88
N PHE A 107 -17.46 11.28 4.70
CA PHE A 107 -17.71 9.95 5.24
C PHE A 107 -18.15 9.00 4.14
N ARG A 108 -17.59 7.79 4.15
CA ARG A 108 -18.00 6.68 3.28
C ARG A 108 -18.41 5.48 4.11
N LEU A 109 -19.28 4.65 3.56
CA LEU A 109 -19.78 3.45 4.21
C LEU A 109 -19.52 2.23 3.32
N TYR A 110 -19.04 1.16 3.93
CA TYR A 110 -18.88 -0.15 3.30
C TYR A 110 -19.73 -1.20 4.01
N ASP A 111 -20.24 -2.18 3.27
CA ASP A 111 -20.71 -3.41 3.88
C ASP A 111 -19.57 -4.09 4.64
N PHE A 112 -19.86 -4.65 5.79
CA PHE A 112 -18.89 -5.47 6.52
C PHE A 112 -18.72 -6.82 5.83
N VAL A 113 -17.49 -7.24 5.58
CA VAL A 113 -17.21 -8.56 4.99
C VAL A 113 -17.24 -9.61 6.09
N GLU A 114 -18.33 -10.36 6.16
CA GLU A 114 -18.60 -11.29 7.24
C GLU A 114 -17.68 -12.53 7.21
N GLY A 115 -17.38 -13.07 8.40
CA GLY A 115 -16.57 -14.28 8.56
C GLY A 115 -15.11 -14.11 8.18
N THR A 116 -14.59 -12.87 8.29
CA THR A 116 -13.20 -12.55 7.97
C THR A 116 -12.44 -11.99 9.16
N VAL A 117 -11.12 -12.11 9.10
CA VAL A 117 -10.15 -11.55 10.05
C VAL A 117 -9.01 -10.86 9.30
N THR A 118 -8.36 -9.90 9.95
CA THR A 118 -7.09 -9.31 9.49
C THR A 118 -5.91 -9.90 10.25
N GLN A 119 -4.73 -9.89 9.63
CA GLN A 119 -3.48 -10.28 10.26
C GLN A 119 -2.53 -9.08 10.29
N GLU A 120 -1.99 -8.77 11.47
CA GLU A 120 -1.11 -7.60 11.67
C GLU A 120 0.35 -7.89 11.31
N LYS A 121 0.76 -9.16 11.36
CA LYS A 121 2.15 -9.60 11.17
C LYS A 121 2.22 -10.88 10.37
N VAL A 122 3.30 -11.03 9.63
CA VAL A 122 3.70 -12.31 9.03
C VAL A 122 4.23 -13.20 10.15
N GLU A 123 3.45 -14.20 10.57
CA GLU A 123 3.85 -15.13 11.63
C GLU A 123 4.66 -16.31 11.05
N ASN A 124 4.35 -16.69 9.81
CA ASN A 124 5.02 -17.79 9.13
C ASN A 124 5.14 -17.52 7.61
N ILE A 125 5.91 -18.37 6.94
CA ILE A 125 6.17 -18.23 5.49
C ILE A 125 4.89 -18.34 4.66
N ASN A 126 3.91 -19.16 5.09
CA ASN A 126 2.66 -19.35 4.37
C ASN A 126 1.79 -18.07 4.38
N ASP A 127 1.76 -17.33 5.48
CA ASP A 127 1.01 -16.06 5.56
C ASP A 127 1.52 -15.09 4.50
N PHE A 128 2.84 -15.03 4.31
CA PHE A 128 3.46 -14.15 3.33
C PHE A 128 3.22 -14.62 1.89
N TYR A 129 3.19 -15.93 1.66
CA TYR A 129 2.78 -16.52 0.37
C TYR A 129 1.31 -16.19 0.05
N LEU A 130 0.40 -16.34 1.01
CA LEU A 130 -1.03 -16.06 0.82
C LEU A 130 -1.28 -14.55 0.61
N CYS A 131 -0.55 -13.69 1.31
CA CYS A 131 -0.55 -12.25 1.07
C CYS A 131 -0.17 -11.93 -0.39
N ALA A 132 0.91 -12.50 -0.86
CA ALA A 132 1.38 -12.33 -2.21
C ALA A 132 0.36 -12.80 -3.25
N LYS A 133 -0.24 -13.96 -3.00
CA LYS A 133 -1.29 -14.55 -3.87
C LYS A 133 -2.50 -13.64 -3.99
N ALA A 134 -2.92 -13.01 -2.87
CA ALA A 134 -4.02 -12.04 -2.88
C ALA A 134 -3.70 -10.79 -3.74
N PHE A 135 -2.53 -10.19 -3.55
CA PHE A 135 -2.14 -9.02 -4.36
C PHE A 135 -1.89 -9.38 -5.83
N GLY A 136 -1.32 -10.55 -6.10
CA GLY A 136 -1.21 -11.05 -7.47
C GLY A 136 -2.58 -11.26 -8.13
N ALA A 137 -3.56 -11.83 -7.43
CA ALA A 137 -4.93 -12.00 -7.91
C ALA A 137 -5.61 -10.63 -8.13
N PHE A 138 -5.35 -9.64 -7.28
CA PHE A 138 -5.79 -8.26 -7.46
C PHE A 138 -5.25 -7.68 -8.77
N GLN A 139 -3.95 -7.81 -9.04
CA GLN A 139 -3.31 -7.38 -10.29
C GLN A 139 -3.93 -8.06 -11.52
N ARG A 140 -4.14 -9.39 -11.46
CA ARG A 140 -4.76 -10.16 -12.54
C ARG A 140 -6.21 -9.71 -12.80
N THR A 141 -6.99 -9.53 -11.74
CA THR A 141 -8.40 -9.15 -11.85
C THR A 141 -8.57 -7.78 -12.50
N LEU A 142 -7.62 -6.88 -12.24
CA LEU A 142 -7.62 -5.51 -12.77
C LEU A 142 -6.75 -5.33 -14.03
N ALA A 143 -6.22 -6.41 -14.62
CA ALA A 143 -5.32 -6.32 -15.77
C ALA A 143 -5.95 -5.65 -17.01
N ASP A 144 -7.27 -5.74 -17.16
CA ASP A 144 -8.07 -5.14 -18.23
C ASP A 144 -8.78 -3.84 -17.79
N TYR A 145 -8.56 -3.36 -16.58
CA TYR A 145 -9.06 -2.06 -16.12
C TYR A 145 -8.23 -0.94 -16.76
N PRO A 146 -8.86 0.15 -17.28
CA PRO A 146 -8.12 1.25 -17.89
C PRO A 146 -7.39 2.09 -16.83
N ALA A 147 -6.22 1.63 -16.39
CA ALA A 147 -5.45 2.24 -15.31
C ALA A 147 -5.20 3.75 -15.50
N ALA A 148 -5.05 4.21 -16.74
CA ALA A 148 -4.83 5.62 -17.06
C ALA A 148 -6.04 6.53 -16.73
N GLU A 149 -7.23 5.97 -16.51
CA GLU A 149 -8.42 6.73 -16.10
C GLU A 149 -8.47 6.99 -14.59
N LEU A 150 -7.67 6.25 -13.80
CA LEU A 150 -7.60 6.47 -12.36
C LEU A 150 -6.91 7.79 -12.03
N PHE A 151 -7.43 8.43 -11.02
CA PHE A 151 -6.85 9.63 -10.45
C PHE A 151 -5.68 9.29 -9.51
N GLU A 152 -4.57 10.02 -9.63
CA GLU A 152 -3.51 9.95 -8.61
C GLU A 152 -3.99 10.60 -7.30
N SER A 153 -4.44 9.79 -6.35
CA SER A 153 -4.94 10.27 -5.05
C SER A 153 -3.85 10.95 -4.21
N ILE A 154 -2.60 10.55 -4.42
CA ILE A 154 -1.40 11.18 -3.87
C ILE A 154 -0.41 11.41 -5.02
N ALA A 155 -0.23 12.65 -5.41
CA ALA A 155 0.64 13.00 -6.53
C ALA A 155 2.09 12.55 -6.33
N ASN A 156 2.67 11.91 -7.34
CA ASN A 156 4.04 11.37 -7.33
C ASN A 156 4.30 10.40 -6.17
N PHE A 157 3.34 9.55 -5.81
CA PHE A 157 3.42 8.70 -4.64
C PHE A 157 4.65 7.78 -4.71
N HIS A 158 4.77 6.99 -5.78
CA HIS A 158 5.93 6.14 -6.07
C HIS A 158 6.72 6.65 -7.30
N ASN A 159 7.05 7.94 -7.29
CA ASN A 159 7.95 8.53 -8.28
C ASN A 159 9.35 8.64 -7.67
N THR A 160 10.15 7.58 -7.78
CA THR A 160 11.47 7.49 -7.15
C THR A 160 12.44 8.58 -7.61
N PRO A 161 12.50 8.99 -8.91
CA PRO A 161 13.30 10.15 -9.32
C PRO A 161 12.89 11.44 -8.60
N LYS A 162 11.58 11.66 -8.40
CA LYS A 162 11.09 12.83 -7.68
C LYS A 162 11.44 12.77 -6.20
N ARG A 163 11.36 11.59 -5.57
CA ARG A 163 11.78 11.38 -4.17
C ARG A 163 13.27 11.66 -4.00
N TYR A 164 14.09 11.21 -4.94
CA TYR A 164 15.52 11.53 -4.97
C TYR A 164 15.76 13.05 -5.08
N ALA A 165 15.11 13.72 -6.02
CA ALA A 165 15.23 15.17 -6.16
C ALA A 165 14.77 15.93 -4.90
N ASN A 166 13.71 15.46 -4.22
CA ASN A 166 13.25 16.06 -2.96
C ASN A 166 14.30 15.89 -1.84
N LEU A 167 14.95 14.73 -1.75
CA LEU A 167 16.04 14.49 -0.79
C LEU A 167 17.20 15.48 -1.02
N LEU A 168 17.62 15.67 -2.27
CA LEU A 168 18.70 16.61 -2.58
C LEU A 168 18.33 18.04 -2.26
N ALA A 169 17.10 18.46 -2.56
CA ALA A 169 16.61 19.78 -2.21
C ALA A 169 16.53 20.00 -0.69
N ALA A 170 16.09 18.99 0.07
CA ALA A 170 16.09 19.05 1.54
C ALA A 170 17.51 19.13 2.11
N ALA A 171 18.45 18.39 1.53
CA ALA A 171 19.86 18.43 1.91
C ALA A 171 20.50 19.79 1.60
N GLU A 172 20.23 20.37 0.42
CA GLU A 172 20.73 21.70 0.05
C GLU A 172 20.18 22.81 0.96
N LYS A 173 18.89 22.73 1.29
CA LYS A 173 18.22 23.69 2.17
C LYS A 173 18.70 23.58 3.62
N ASP A 174 19.00 22.40 4.09
CA ASP A 174 19.41 22.05 5.46
C ASP A 174 18.63 22.82 6.55
N ALA A 175 17.32 22.82 6.43
CA ALA A 175 16.40 23.67 7.21
C ALA A 175 16.59 23.53 8.74
N CYS A 176 17.04 22.37 9.21
CA CYS A 176 17.25 22.05 10.62
C CYS A 176 18.74 21.97 11.03
N GLY A 177 19.68 22.26 10.13
CA GLY A 177 21.12 22.14 10.38
C GLY A 177 21.59 20.71 10.63
N ARG A 178 20.89 19.71 10.06
CA ARG A 178 21.14 18.28 10.30
C ARG A 178 21.99 17.61 9.22
N LEU A 179 22.24 18.28 8.08
CA LEU A 179 22.92 17.70 6.92
C LEU A 179 24.27 17.11 7.26
N ARG A 180 25.09 17.82 8.06
CA ARG A 180 26.44 17.38 8.40
C ARG A 180 26.48 15.98 9.06
N SER A 181 25.42 15.62 9.80
CA SER A 181 25.33 14.33 10.51
C SER A 181 24.89 13.18 9.63
N VAL A 182 24.42 13.46 8.39
CA VAL A 182 23.83 12.46 7.46
C VAL A 182 24.45 12.49 6.07
N LEU A 183 25.64 13.08 5.92
CA LEU A 183 26.36 13.11 4.64
C LEU A 183 26.56 11.72 4.04
N PRO A 184 26.92 10.66 4.82
CA PRO A 184 27.04 9.31 4.28
C PRO A 184 25.72 8.77 3.70
N GLU A 185 24.61 9.04 4.34
CA GLU A 185 23.27 8.60 3.89
C GLU A 185 22.84 9.33 2.61
N VAL A 186 23.11 10.64 2.51
CA VAL A 186 22.86 11.41 1.28
C VAL A 186 23.74 10.89 0.14
N GLU A 187 25.02 10.60 0.40
CA GLU A 187 25.93 10.05 -0.59
C GLU A 187 25.49 8.62 -1.04
N PHE A 188 24.98 7.82 -0.11
CA PHE A 188 24.42 6.51 -0.45
C PHE A 188 23.30 6.62 -1.50
N ALA A 189 22.40 7.59 -1.35
CA ALA A 189 21.34 7.85 -2.31
C ALA A 189 21.90 8.40 -3.64
N ARG A 190 22.91 9.31 -3.60
CA ARG A 190 23.54 9.87 -4.80
C ARG A 190 24.17 8.81 -5.71
N GLN A 191 24.82 7.82 -5.13
CA GLN A 191 25.42 6.71 -5.87
C GLN A 191 24.40 5.84 -6.60
N ARG A 192 23.08 6.02 -6.30
CA ARG A 192 21.96 5.28 -6.88
C ARG A 192 21.04 6.14 -7.74
N GLU A 193 21.48 7.33 -8.13
CA GLU A 193 20.69 8.26 -8.96
C GLU A 193 20.17 7.61 -10.25
N GLU A 194 21.06 6.96 -11.00
CA GLU A 194 20.67 6.27 -12.23
C GLU A 194 19.69 5.11 -11.98
N PHE A 195 19.85 4.41 -10.87
CA PHE A 195 18.93 3.34 -10.48
C PHE A 195 17.53 3.86 -10.17
N CYS A 196 17.40 5.03 -9.56
CA CYS A 196 16.12 5.65 -9.26
C CYS A 196 15.22 5.85 -10.50
N ALA A 197 15.80 5.98 -11.70
CA ALA A 197 15.07 6.18 -12.94
C ALA A 197 14.79 4.88 -13.73
N THR A 198 15.09 3.70 -13.17
CA THR A 198 15.00 2.43 -13.91
C THR A 198 13.59 2.12 -14.41
N LEU A 199 12.57 2.26 -13.56
CA LEU A 199 11.18 1.98 -13.93
C LEU A 199 10.64 3.02 -14.93
N GLU A 200 10.99 4.30 -14.75
CA GLU A 200 10.57 5.36 -15.66
C GLU A 200 11.18 5.15 -17.06
N ARG A 201 12.46 4.79 -17.15
CA ARG A 201 13.10 4.46 -18.43
C ARG A 201 12.46 3.26 -19.12
N ALA A 202 12.15 2.20 -18.37
CA ALA A 202 11.45 1.03 -18.93
C ALA A 202 10.05 1.40 -19.46
N ARG A 203 9.33 2.29 -18.76
CA ARG A 203 8.06 2.83 -19.21
C ARG A 203 8.19 3.66 -20.49
N GLU A 204 9.14 4.59 -20.52
CA GLU A 204 9.43 5.43 -21.69
C GLU A 204 9.83 4.60 -22.91
N ALA A 205 10.51 3.49 -22.70
CA ALA A 205 10.84 2.52 -23.74
C ALA A 205 9.63 1.66 -24.18
N GLY A 206 8.46 1.79 -23.50
CA GLY A 206 7.26 0.99 -23.80
C GLY A 206 7.35 -0.46 -23.31
N GLU A 207 8.32 -0.79 -22.45
CA GLU A 207 8.56 -2.13 -21.92
C GLU A 207 7.75 -2.43 -20.67
N LEU A 208 7.37 -1.38 -19.91
CA LEU A 208 6.65 -1.49 -18.64
C LEU A 208 5.24 -0.89 -18.77
N PRO A 209 4.17 -1.71 -18.71
CA PRO A 209 2.81 -1.22 -18.83
C PRO A 209 2.37 -0.50 -17.55
N LEU A 210 1.45 0.46 -17.72
CA LEU A 210 0.73 1.07 -16.60
C LEU A 210 -0.35 0.10 -16.11
N ARG A 211 -0.40 -0.15 -14.81
CA ARG A 211 -1.35 -1.04 -14.14
C ARG A 211 -2.17 -0.28 -13.10
N VAL A 212 -3.25 -0.90 -12.65
CA VAL A 212 -3.89 -0.53 -11.39
C VAL A 212 -3.05 -1.13 -10.27
N THR A 213 -2.48 -0.29 -9.42
CA THR A 213 -1.65 -0.71 -8.28
C THR A 213 -2.31 -0.34 -6.96
N HIS A 214 -2.08 -1.15 -5.94
CA HIS A 214 -2.58 -0.91 -4.59
C HIS A 214 -1.74 0.15 -3.85
N ASN A 215 -0.42 0.10 -4.03
CA ASN A 215 0.58 1.02 -3.47
C ASN A 215 0.72 1.03 -1.94
N ASP A 216 0.06 0.13 -1.24
CA ASP A 216 0.24 -0.12 0.20
C ASP A 216 -0.02 -1.61 0.49
N THR A 217 0.84 -2.48 -0.07
CA THR A 217 0.66 -3.93 -0.12
C THR A 217 1.11 -4.62 1.17
N LYS A 218 0.42 -4.31 2.27
CA LYS A 218 0.67 -4.90 3.58
C LYS A 218 -0.29 -6.03 3.90
N LEU A 219 0.13 -6.97 4.74
CA LEU A 219 -0.66 -8.12 5.17
C LEU A 219 -2.00 -7.70 5.81
N ASN A 220 -2.01 -6.63 6.59
CA ASN A 220 -3.21 -6.11 7.25
C ASN A 220 -4.21 -5.43 6.28
N ASN A 221 -3.85 -5.26 5.01
CA ASN A 221 -4.74 -4.81 3.95
C ASN A 221 -5.41 -5.97 3.19
N ILE A 222 -5.40 -7.16 3.79
CA ILE A 222 -6.11 -8.33 3.28
C ILE A 222 -7.02 -8.88 4.38
N LEU A 223 -8.27 -9.17 4.01
CA LEU A 223 -9.18 -9.95 4.82
C LEU A 223 -9.02 -11.43 4.49
N PHE A 224 -8.82 -12.23 5.52
CA PHE A 224 -8.71 -13.68 5.43
C PHE A 224 -9.98 -14.34 5.95
N ASP A 225 -10.40 -15.43 5.34
CA ASP A 225 -11.51 -16.24 5.85
C ASP A 225 -11.15 -16.80 7.24
N ALA A 226 -12.00 -16.56 8.22
CA ALA A 226 -11.75 -16.91 9.62
C ALA A 226 -11.68 -18.43 9.88
N ILE A 227 -12.17 -19.25 8.93
CA ILE A 227 -12.21 -20.72 9.06
C ILE A 227 -11.08 -21.36 8.27
N THR A 228 -10.92 -20.97 7.00
CA THR A 228 -9.95 -21.60 6.08
C THR A 228 -8.58 -20.95 6.10
N GLY A 229 -8.49 -19.68 6.55
CA GLY A 229 -7.26 -18.88 6.47
C GLY A 229 -6.90 -18.40 5.06
N GLU A 230 -7.75 -18.66 4.06
CA GLU A 230 -7.49 -18.20 2.68
C GLU A 230 -7.80 -16.71 2.54
N PRO A 231 -7.05 -15.97 1.68
CA PRO A 231 -7.33 -14.57 1.41
C PRO A 231 -8.66 -14.41 0.67
N VAL A 232 -9.45 -13.43 1.06
CA VAL A 232 -10.80 -13.18 0.55
C VAL A 232 -10.91 -11.84 -0.15
N CYS A 233 -10.46 -10.76 0.48
CA CYS A 233 -10.69 -9.39 -0.01
C CYS A 233 -9.49 -8.50 0.27
N VAL A 234 -9.07 -7.73 -0.71
CA VAL A 234 -8.09 -6.65 -0.54
C VAL A 234 -8.85 -5.39 -0.11
N ILE A 235 -8.37 -4.73 0.94
CA ILE A 235 -8.98 -3.55 1.56
C ILE A 235 -8.01 -2.37 1.58
N ASP A 236 -8.45 -1.22 2.10
CA ASP A 236 -7.69 0.04 2.16
C ASP A 236 -7.26 0.54 0.77
N LEU A 237 -8.27 0.79 -0.08
CA LEU A 237 -8.09 1.14 -1.49
C LEU A 237 -7.78 2.63 -1.74
N ASP A 238 -7.42 3.39 -0.72
CA ASP A 238 -7.18 4.84 -0.81
C ASP A 238 -5.96 5.20 -1.67
N THR A 239 -5.03 4.28 -1.76
CA THR A 239 -3.82 4.42 -2.56
C THR A 239 -3.90 3.70 -3.92
N VAL A 240 -5.09 3.22 -4.30
CA VAL A 240 -5.27 2.60 -5.61
C VAL A 240 -5.19 3.67 -6.70
N MET A 241 -4.12 3.58 -7.49
CA MET A 241 -3.72 4.55 -8.50
C MET A 241 -3.09 3.86 -9.70
N PRO A 242 -2.85 4.60 -10.83
CA PRO A 242 -1.98 4.11 -11.88
C PRO A 242 -0.55 3.91 -11.35
N GLY A 243 0.07 2.78 -11.65
CA GLY A 243 1.44 2.49 -11.22
C GLY A 243 2.02 1.28 -11.93
N TYR A 244 3.01 0.65 -11.32
CA TYR A 244 3.67 -0.55 -11.84
C TYR A 244 3.49 -1.72 -10.89
N SER A 245 3.16 -2.90 -11.39
CA SER A 245 3.07 -4.14 -10.59
C SER A 245 4.34 -4.40 -9.77
N VAL A 246 5.47 -3.97 -10.30
CA VAL A 246 6.81 -4.08 -9.69
C VAL A 246 6.91 -3.30 -8.37
N THR A 247 6.20 -2.17 -8.24
CA THR A 247 6.19 -1.37 -7.00
C THR A 247 5.34 -2.04 -5.92
N ASP A 248 4.18 -2.61 -6.28
CA ASP A 248 3.34 -3.38 -5.33
C ASP A 248 4.11 -4.59 -4.78
N PHE A 249 4.77 -5.35 -5.66
CA PHE A 249 5.66 -6.43 -5.23
C PHE A 249 6.77 -5.93 -4.30
N GLY A 250 7.42 -4.84 -4.70
CA GLY A 250 8.56 -4.28 -3.97
C GLY A 250 8.21 -3.78 -2.58
N ASP A 251 7.07 -3.11 -2.40
CA ASP A 251 6.65 -2.60 -1.10
C ASP A 251 6.39 -3.74 -0.10
N SER A 252 5.75 -4.83 -0.54
CA SER A 252 5.57 -6.01 0.29
C SER A 252 6.90 -6.65 0.71
N ILE A 253 7.86 -6.79 -0.23
CA ILE A 253 9.18 -7.35 0.09
C ILE A 253 9.92 -6.47 1.10
N ARG A 254 9.91 -5.15 0.91
CA ARG A 254 10.50 -4.19 1.83
C ARG A 254 9.99 -4.38 3.25
N PHE A 255 8.68 -4.51 3.40
CA PHE A 255 8.02 -4.59 4.70
C PHE A 255 8.09 -6.00 5.31
N GLY A 256 7.82 -7.05 4.52
CA GLY A 256 7.57 -8.40 5.03
C GLY A 256 8.78 -9.34 4.98
N ALA A 257 9.78 -9.08 4.12
CA ALA A 257 10.96 -9.96 3.98
C ALA A 257 12.20 -9.45 4.74
N ASN A 258 12.11 -8.32 5.46
CA ASN A 258 13.14 -7.88 6.40
C ASN A 258 12.97 -8.60 7.74
N ARG A 259 14.05 -9.14 8.26
CA ARG A 259 14.07 -9.82 9.58
C ARG A 259 13.98 -8.85 10.76
N ALA A 260 14.35 -7.61 10.57
CA ALA A 260 14.36 -6.57 11.61
C ALA A 260 13.09 -5.69 11.53
N ALA A 261 12.76 -5.06 12.65
CA ALA A 261 11.76 -3.99 12.64
C ALA A 261 12.25 -2.80 11.79
N GLU A 262 11.31 -2.00 11.24
CA GLU A 262 11.62 -0.87 10.36
C GLU A 262 12.51 0.21 11.03
N ASP A 263 12.48 0.28 12.36
CA ASP A 263 13.25 1.21 13.18
C ASP A 263 14.36 0.54 14.02
N GLU A 264 14.75 -0.70 13.69
CA GLU A 264 15.87 -1.39 14.33
C GLU A 264 17.16 -0.59 14.11
N THR A 265 17.84 -0.27 15.19
CA THR A 265 19.09 0.51 15.19
C THR A 265 20.34 -0.33 15.02
N ASP A 266 20.27 -1.62 15.37
CA ASP A 266 21.35 -2.58 15.11
C ASP A 266 21.27 -3.07 13.67
N LEU A 267 21.96 -2.36 12.77
CA LEU A 267 21.93 -2.63 11.35
C LEU A 267 22.48 -4.00 10.95
N SER A 268 23.20 -4.69 11.86
CA SER A 268 23.66 -6.07 11.60
C SER A 268 22.51 -7.09 11.55
N LYS A 269 21.35 -6.74 12.11
CA LYS A 269 20.13 -7.56 12.07
C LYS A 269 19.30 -7.33 10.82
N VAL A 270 19.54 -6.21 10.11
CA VAL A 270 18.77 -5.83 8.92
C VAL A 270 19.22 -6.67 7.74
N THR A 271 18.36 -7.55 7.28
CA THR A 271 18.70 -8.48 6.19
C THR A 271 17.46 -8.96 5.46
N LEU A 272 17.54 -9.08 4.14
CA LEU A 272 16.55 -9.76 3.34
C LEU A 272 16.58 -11.27 3.61
N ASP A 273 15.45 -11.83 3.99
CA ASP A 273 15.26 -13.27 4.05
C ASP A 273 14.88 -13.81 2.67
N LEU A 274 15.80 -14.53 2.02
CA LEU A 274 15.54 -15.11 0.70
C LEU A 274 14.44 -16.17 0.69
N LYS A 275 14.16 -16.83 1.82
CA LYS A 275 13.03 -17.78 1.89
C LYS A 275 11.68 -17.06 1.89
N LEU A 276 11.59 -15.93 2.59
CA LEU A 276 10.40 -15.06 2.55
C LEU A 276 10.26 -14.43 1.16
N PHE A 277 11.36 -13.95 0.57
CA PHE A 277 11.36 -13.44 -0.81
C PHE A 277 10.83 -14.50 -1.80
N GLU A 278 11.34 -15.73 -1.74
CA GLU A 278 10.91 -16.84 -2.62
C GLU A 278 9.42 -17.17 -2.41
N ALA A 279 8.96 -17.24 -1.16
CA ALA A 279 7.56 -17.52 -0.85
C ALA A 279 6.62 -16.43 -1.39
N TYR A 280 6.99 -15.16 -1.19
CA TYR A 280 6.22 -14.04 -1.72
C TYR A 280 6.22 -14.04 -3.26
N ALA A 281 7.38 -14.19 -3.89
CA ALA A 281 7.51 -14.24 -5.34
C ALA A 281 6.65 -15.36 -5.95
N LYS A 282 6.67 -16.56 -5.34
CA LYS A 282 5.82 -17.68 -5.74
C LYS A 282 4.34 -17.32 -5.67
N GLY A 283 3.88 -16.82 -4.52
CA GLY A 283 2.48 -16.45 -4.34
C GLY A 283 2.03 -15.35 -5.29
N PHE A 284 2.88 -14.32 -5.49
CA PHE A 284 2.57 -13.21 -6.38
C PHE A 284 2.44 -13.65 -7.85
N LEU A 285 3.40 -14.43 -8.36
CA LEU A 285 3.36 -14.96 -9.73
C LEU A 285 2.17 -15.90 -9.93
N GLU A 286 1.90 -16.80 -8.97
CA GLU A 286 0.70 -17.66 -8.99
C GLU A 286 -0.59 -16.85 -9.02
N GLY A 287 -0.70 -15.83 -8.17
CA GLY A 287 -1.86 -14.92 -8.13
C GLY A 287 -2.05 -14.15 -9.43
N CYS A 288 -0.95 -13.65 -10.02
CA CYS A 288 -0.97 -12.96 -11.31
C CYS A 288 -1.38 -13.88 -12.48
N GLY A 289 -1.13 -15.19 -12.39
CA GLY A 289 -1.63 -16.18 -13.34
C GLY A 289 -1.29 -15.86 -14.80
N GLY A 290 -0.05 -15.41 -15.08
CA GLY A 290 0.42 -15.05 -16.42
C GLY A 290 -0.02 -13.67 -16.92
N ALA A 291 -0.59 -12.82 -16.08
CA ALA A 291 -1.00 -11.46 -16.48
C ALA A 291 0.17 -10.46 -16.58
N LEU A 292 1.32 -10.78 -15.99
CA LEU A 292 2.52 -9.93 -16.08
C LEU A 292 3.27 -10.19 -17.39
N THR A 293 3.91 -9.13 -17.89
CA THR A 293 4.87 -9.24 -19.01
C THR A 293 6.20 -9.81 -18.51
N ASP A 294 7.00 -10.35 -19.42
CA ASP A 294 8.34 -10.84 -19.09
C ASP A 294 9.21 -9.75 -18.46
N LYS A 295 9.04 -8.50 -18.89
CA LYS A 295 9.79 -7.36 -18.36
C LYS A 295 9.35 -6.98 -16.93
N GLU A 296 8.06 -7.06 -16.62
CA GLU A 296 7.58 -6.90 -15.26
C GLU A 296 8.18 -7.96 -14.35
N ILE A 297 8.20 -9.21 -14.77
CA ILE A 297 8.76 -10.33 -14.01
C ILE A 297 10.27 -10.15 -13.81
N GLU A 298 11.00 -9.78 -14.87
CA GLU A 298 12.45 -9.48 -14.80
C GLU A 298 12.76 -8.40 -13.76
N LEU A 299 11.92 -7.37 -13.66
CA LEU A 299 12.15 -6.21 -12.80
C LEU A 299 11.64 -6.38 -11.34
N LEU A 300 11.02 -7.50 -10.96
CA LEU A 300 10.54 -7.70 -9.58
C LEU A 300 11.65 -7.54 -8.52
N PRO A 301 12.87 -8.09 -8.70
CA PRO A 301 13.96 -7.87 -7.74
C PRO A 301 14.38 -6.41 -7.62
N GLU A 302 14.47 -5.71 -8.74
CA GLU A 302 14.79 -4.27 -8.79
C GLU A 302 13.68 -3.45 -8.12
N GLY A 303 12.41 -3.84 -8.26
CA GLY A 303 11.29 -3.22 -7.58
C GLY A 303 11.42 -3.28 -6.07
N ALA A 304 11.86 -4.42 -5.51
CA ALA A 304 12.11 -4.56 -4.08
C ALA A 304 13.20 -3.59 -3.58
N ILE A 305 14.31 -3.49 -4.32
CA ILE A 305 15.41 -2.56 -4.01
C ILE A 305 14.91 -1.11 -4.12
N MET A 306 14.16 -0.80 -5.18
CA MET A 306 13.68 0.56 -5.46
C MET A 306 12.71 1.05 -4.38
N MET A 307 11.73 0.25 -4.00
CA MET A 307 10.76 0.62 -2.96
C MET A 307 11.44 0.81 -1.61
N THR A 308 12.44 -0.02 -1.31
CA THR A 308 13.24 0.11 -0.09
C THR A 308 14.07 1.39 -0.10
N LEU A 309 14.74 1.69 -1.22
CA LEU A 309 15.52 2.93 -1.41
C LEU A 309 14.63 4.17 -1.31
N GLU A 310 13.49 4.14 -1.98
CA GLU A 310 12.52 5.24 -1.96
C GLU A 310 12.03 5.54 -0.53
N CYS A 311 11.67 4.49 0.21
CA CYS A 311 11.22 4.64 1.59
C CYS A 311 12.33 5.23 2.48
N GLY A 312 13.56 4.76 2.33
CA GLY A 312 14.73 5.32 3.03
C GLY A 312 14.97 6.79 2.70
N MET A 313 14.87 7.17 1.43
CA MET A 313 14.98 8.57 1.00
C MET A 313 13.87 9.44 1.59
N ARG A 314 12.63 8.93 1.66
CA ARG A 314 11.49 9.66 2.26
C ARG A 314 11.70 9.91 3.76
N PHE A 315 12.18 8.92 4.51
CA PHE A 315 12.53 9.09 5.94
C PHE A 315 13.66 10.08 6.13
N LEU A 316 14.71 10.01 5.30
CA LEU A 316 15.84 10.94 5.38
C LEU A 316 15.43 12.38 5.02
N THR A 317 14.57 12.55 4.02
CA THR A 317 14.01 13.84 3.63
C THR A 317 13.25 14.46 4.80
N ASP A 318 12.34 13.70 5.42
CA ASP A 318 11.54 14.17 6.54
C ASP A 318 12.41 14.50 7.77
N TYR A 319 13.45 13.71 8.04
CA TYR A 319 14.44 14.03 9.07
C TYR A 319 15.13 15.38 8.83
N LEU A 320 15.55 15.64 7.59
CA LEU A 320 16.18 16.91 7.21
C LEU A 320 15.21 18.11 7.28
N GLU A 321 13.92 17.86 7.06
CA GLU A 321 12.85 18.86 7.12
C GLU A 321 12.27 19.08 8.52
N GLY A 322 12.71 18.29 9.52
CA GLY A 322 12.34 18.46 10.93
C GLY A 322 11.28 17.50 11.44
N ASP A 323 11.14 16.33 10.83
CA ASP A 323 10.22 15.25 11.24
C ASP A 323 8.74 15.69 11.22
N VAL A 324 8.30 16.28 10.10
CA VAL A 324 6.98 16.91 9.95
C VAL A 324 5.94 16.00 9.27
N TYR A 325 6.38 15.01 8.49
CA TYR A 325 5.52 14.14 7.71
C TYR A 325 5.19 12.83 8.44
N PHE A 326 6.21 12.07 8.84
CA PHE A 326 6.02 10.79 9.53
C PHE A 326 5.90 10.99 11.04
N LYS A 327 4.98 10.24 11.65
CA LYS A 327 4.87 10.21 13.10
C LYS A 327 6.13 9.62 13.71
N ILE A 328 6.77 10.37 14.59
CA ILE A 328 7.94 9.93 15.37
C ILE A 328 7.55 9.65 16.82
N HIS A 329 8.26 8.72 17.45
CA HIS A 329 8.09 8.35 18.88
C HIS A 329 9.30 8.74 19.72
N ARG A 330 10.39 9.15 19.11
CA ARG A 330 11.65 9.57 19.74
C ARG A 330 12.45 10.46 18.79
N GLU A 331 13.40 11.19 19.32
CA GLU A 331 14.35 11.95 18.52
C GLU A 331 15.16 11.02 17.61
N GLY A 332 15.41 11.42 16.37
CA GLY A 332 16.16 10.64 15.40
C GLY A 332 15.43 9.42 14.82
N HIS A 333 14.16 9.21 15.13
CA HIS A 333 13.40 8.02 14.71
C HIS A 333 13.40 7.85 13.19
N ASN A 334 13.18 8.93 12.42
CA ASN A 334 13.22 8.87 10.95
C ASN A 334 14.64 8.63 10.41
N LEU A 335 15.67 9.10 11.09
CA LEU A 335 17.06 8.79 10.71
C LEU A 335 17.36 7.30 10.89
N ASP A 336 16.93 6.70 12.00
CA ASP A 336 17.12 5.26 12.24
C ASP A 336 16.37 4.43 11.19
N ARG A 337 15.13 4.83 10.83
CA ARG A 337 14.38 4.21 9.75
C ARG A 337 15.10 4.34 8.41
N ALA A 338 15.63 5.52 8.07
CA ALA A 338 16.38 5.74 6.84
C ALA A 338 17.59 4.82 6.76
N ARG A 339 18.39 4.73 7.84
CA ARG A 339 19.55 3.85 7.94
C ARG A 339 19.21 2.39 7.81
N ASN A 340 18.11 1.96 8.44
CA ASN A 340 17.57 0.62 8.31
C ASN A 340 17.26 0.28 6.86
N GLN A 341 16.50 1.14 6.17
CA GLN A 341 16.14 0.92 4.77
C GLN A 341 17.40 0.90 3.86
N PHE A 342 18.35 1.78 4.07
CA PHE A 342 19.59 1.78 3.28
C PHE A 342 20.46 0.54 3.55
N ALA A 343 20.49 0.04 4.78
CA ALA A 343 21.14 -1.22 5.09
C ALA A 343 20.47 -2.40 4.37
N LEU A 344 19.14 -2.41 4.31
CA LEU A 344 18.36 -3.41 3.59
C LEU A 344 18.60 -3.32 2.08
N VAL A 345 18.67 -2.12 1.48
CA VAL A 345 19.06 -1.92 0.08
C VAL A 345 20.42 -2.54 -0.18
N ALA A 346 21.42 -2.22 0.64
CA ALA A 346 22.78 -2.76 0.45
C ALA A 346 22.81 -4.29 0.58
N ASP A 347 21.98 -4.89 1.42
CA ASP A 347 21.87 -6.35 1.54
C ASP A 347 21.19 -6.96 0.32
N MET A 348 20.09 -6.36 -0.17
CA MET A 348 19.41 -6.78 -1.38
C MET A 348 20.32 -6.70 -2.62
N GLU A 349 21.11 -5.64 -2.75
CA GLU A 349 22.09 -5.50 -3.84
C GLU A 349 23.13 -6.63 -3.84
N ARG A 350 23.63 -7.02 -2.66
CA ARG A 350 24.52 -8.18 -2.52
C ARG A 350 23.84 -9.50 -2.92
N LYS A 351 22.54 -9.60 -2.70
CA LYS A 351 21.72 -10.80 -2.97
C LYS A 351 21.02 -10.75 -4.33
N LEU A 352 21.17 -9.68 -5.11
CA LEU A 352 20.41 -9.46 -6.35
C LEU A 352 20.51 -10.64 -7.32
N GLY A 353 21.71 -11.22 -7.49
CA GLY A 353 21.89 -12.40 -8.32
C GLY A 353 21.02 -13.59 -7.86
N GLN A 354 20.93 -13.83 -6.56
CA GLN A 354 20.09 -14.89 -5.99
C GLN A 354 18.60 -14.57 -6.16
N MET A 355 18.20 -13.32 -5.95
CA MET A 355 16.81 -12.87 -6.17
C MET A 355 16.38 -13.10 -7.62
N LYS A 356 17.24 -12.73 -8.60
CA LYS A 356 16.99 -12.95 -10.03
C LYS A 356 16.87 -14.43 -10.39
N GLU A 357 17.74 -15.27 -9.82
CA GLU A 357 17.69 -16.71 -10.03
C GLU A 357 16.39 -17.33 -9.49
N ILE A 358 15.93 -16.89 -8.31
CA ILE A 358 14.65 -17.30 -7.73
C ILE A 358 13.49 -16.91 -8.66
N ILE A 359 13.42 -15.65 -9.09
CA ILE A 359 12.36 -15.18 -10.00
C ILE A 359 12.37 -15.97 -11.30
N LYS A 360 13.53 -16.14 -11.93
CA LYS A 360 13.66 -16.91 -13.17
C LYS A 360 13.13 -18.33 -13.03
N LYS A 361 13.56 -19.05 -11.97
CA LYS A 361 13.11 -20.42 -11.72
C LYS A 361 11.60 -20.51 -11.48
N LEU A 362 11.03 -19.53 -10.79
CA LEU A 362 9.58 -19.52 -10.51
C LEU A 362 8.77 -19.18 -11.76
N SER A 363 9.25 -18.24 -12.59
CA SER A 363 8.54 -17.79 -13.80
C SER A 363 8.43 -18.86 -14.89
N GLU A 364 9.31 -19.87 -14.89
CA GLU A 364 9.23 -21.03 -15.82
C GLU A 364 7.93 -21.85 -15.66
N ASN A 365 7.18 -21.64 -14.56
CA ASN A 365 5.93 -22.36 -14.27
C ASN A 365 4.68 -21.55 -14.65
N TYR A 366 4.82 -20.31 -15.10
CA TYR A 366 3.70 -19.40 -15.42
C TYR A 366 3.87 -18.74 -16.79
#